data_1efea755ab19e9fbdbf2a743c7c685c0
#
_entry.id   1efea755ab19e9fbdbf2a743c7c685c0
#
_cell.length_a   1.000
_cell.length_b   1.000
_cell.length_c   1.000
_cell.angle_alpha   90.00
_cell.angle_beta   90.00
_cell.angle_gamma   90.00
#
_symmetry.space_group_name_H-M   'P 1'
#
loop_
_entity.id
_entity.type
_entity.pdbx_description
1 polymer ?
#
loop_
_entity_poly.entity_id
_entity_poly.type
_entity_poly.pdbx_seq_one_letter_code
_entity_poly.pdbx_strand_id
1 'polypeptide(L)'
;KCSDLGGFGTSSLEGDAQEMAQLLEHLITRSDSPCTGKLVVMGHSTGCQDVVAFLSRERRLLSGRDGPIRVHGGICQAPVSDREYFDAHDGQNPLGQLQLAESRAYIAEGKPGTLLERSSIAQTPRYTDNGRGDGNSASALQPAMTAYRFTSLNARGGDDDLFSTDLRQDELQRTLRPALERAPLLMLFGANECVFQCPCLY
;
A
#
# COMPACT_ATOMS: atom_id res chain seq x y z
N LYS A 1 -1.23 -5.51 -10.34
CA LYS A 1 -0.56 -4.34 -9.75
C LYS A 1 0.80 -4.18 -10.42
N CYS A 2 1.02 -3.10 -11.19
CA CYS A 2 2.30 -2.88 -11.87
C CYS A 2 3.46 -2.72 -10.90
N SER A 3 3.18 -2.20 -9.71
CA SER A 3 4.15 -2.12 -8.62
C SER A 3 4.76 -3.47 -8.21
N ASP A 4 4.08 -4.58 -8.45
CA ASP A 4 4.58 -5.91 -8.11
C ASP A 4 5.58 -6.49 -9.15
N LEU A 5 5.64 -5.90 -10.34
CA LEU A 5 6.48 -6.33 -11.44
C LEU A 5 7.78 -5.51 -11.61
N GLY A 6 8.40 -5.12 -10.51
CA GLY A 6 9.63 -4.34 -10.51
C GLY A 6 9.43 -2.86 -10.16
N GLY A 7 8.18 -2.40 -10.03
CA GLY A 7 7.84 -1.04 -9.59
C GLY A 7 7.65 -0.89 -8.08
N PHE A 8 7.68 -1.97 -7.30
CA PHE A 8 7.38 -1.96 -5.87
C PHE A 8 8.11 -0.87 -5.09
N GLY A 9 9.42 -0.74 -5.32
CA GLY A 9 10.26 0.24 -4.61
C GLY A 9 10.16 1.67 -5.14
N THR A 10 9.47 1.92 -6.25
CA THR A 10 9.43 3.22 -6.93
C THR A 10 8.00 3.72 -7.18
N SER A 11 6.98 2.91 -6.90
CA SER A 11 5.58 3.27 -7.08
C SER A 11 4.99 3.97 -5.84
N SER A 12 3.71 4.32 -5.93
CA SER A 12 2.96 4.98 -4.86
C SER A 12 1.50 4.53 -4.89
N LEU A 13 0.80 4.66 -3.77
CA LEU A 13 -0.66 4.42 -3.72
C LEU A 13 -1.44 5.32 -4.69
N GLU A 14 -0.95 6.52 -4.95
CA GLU A 14 -1.55 7.41 -5.97
C GLU A 14 -1.42 6.80 -7.37
N GLY A 15 -0.24 6.28 -7.73
CA GLY A 15 0.00 5.61 -9.00
C GLY A 15 -0.87 4.36 -9.16
N ASP A 16 -0.91 3.51 -8.13
CA ASP A 16 -1.73 2.30 -8.12
C ASP A 16 -3.24 2.64 -8.26
N ALA A 17 -3.72 3.69 -7.58
CA ALA A 17 -5.09 4.16 -7.71
C ALA A 17 -5.41 4.69 -9.12
N GLN A 18 -4.45 5.36 -9.78
CA GLN A 18 -4.59 5.81 -11.17
C GLN A 18 -4.68 4.63 -12.14
N GLU A 19 -3.85 3.60 -11.97
CA GLU A 19 -3.91 2.38 -12.79
C GLU A 19 -5.24 1.64 -12.60
N MET A 20 -5.75 1.56 -11.37
CA MET A 20 -7.09 1.00 -11.10
C MET A 20 -8.18 1.79 -11.82
N ALA A 21 -8.11 3.11 -11.82
CA ALA A 21 -9.05 3.96 -12.55
C ALA A 21 -9.02 3.69 -14.05
N GLN A 22 -7.83 3.59 -14.64
CA GLN A 22 -7.65 3.28 -16.07
C GLN A 22 -8.21 1.91 -16.43
N LEU A 23 -7.96 0.89 -15.58
CA LEU A 23 -8.51 -0.45 -15.78
C LEU A 23 -10.03 -0.45 -15.74
N LEU A 24 -10.62 0.18 -14.73
CA LEU A 24 -12.09 0.25 -14.60
C LEU A 24 -12.72 0.97 -15.78
N GLU A 25 -12.10 2.04 -16.22
CA GLU A 25 -12.52 2.75 -17.41
C GLU A 25 -12.51 1.84 -18.64
N HIS A 26 -11.41 1.16 -18.88
CA HIS A 26 -11.29 0.23 -19.99
C HIS A 26 -12.39 -0.84 -19.93
N LEU A 27 -12.66 -1.43 -18.77
CA LEU A 27 -13.69 -2.46 -18.60
C LEU A 27 -15.10 -1.97 -18.90
N ILE A 28 -15.39 -0.69 -18.66
CA ILE A 28 -16.71 -0.10 -18.87
C ILE A 28 -16.90 0.38 -20.31
N THR A 29 -15.83 0.88 -20.91
CA THR A 29 -15.90 1.49 -22.27
C THR A 29 -15.58 0.53 -23.40
N ARG A 30 -15.11 -0.70 -23.09
CA ARG A 30 -14.78 -1.68 -24.13
C ARG A 30 -16.01 -2.01 -24.99
N SER A 31 -15.81 -2.00 -26.30
CA SER A 31 -16.90 -2.12 -27.27
C SER A 31 -17.46 -3.55 -27.42
N ASP A 32 -16.62 -4.56 -27.13
CA ASP A 32 -16.96 -5.98 -27.33
C ASP A 32 -17.78 -6.56 -26.17
N SER A 33 -17.62 -6.05 -24.95
CA SER A 33 -18.35 -6.50 -23.77
C SER A 33 -18.24 -5.48 -22.64
N PRO A 34 -19.00 -4.37 -22.68
CA PRO A 34 -18.94 -3.37 -21.62
C PRO A 34 -19.48 -3.94 -20.31
N CYS A 35 -18.81 -3.61 -19.20
CA CYS A 35 -19.29 -3.95 -17.88
C CYS A 35 -20.46 -3.04 -17.50
N THR A 36 -21.67 -3.59 -17.45
CA THR A 36 -22.90 -2.87 -17.10
C THR A 36 -23.41 -3.16 -15.70
N GLY A 37 -22.72 -4.07 -14.97
CA GLY A 37 -23.11 -4.49 -13.64
C GLY A 37 -22.53 -3.60 -12.52
N LYS A 38 -22.69 -4.09 -11.30
CA LYS A 38 -22.04 -3.47 -10.13
C LYS A 38 -20.54 -3.75 -10.14
N LEU A 39 -19.76 -2.72 -9.83
CA LEU A 39 -18.32 -2.81 -9.70
C LEU A 39 -17.95 -2.88 -8.22
N VAL A 40 -17.13 -3.85 -7.86
CA VAL A 40 -16.53 -3.99 -6.54
C VAL A 40 -15.04 -4.18 -6.73
N VAL A 41 -14.25 -3.45 -5.97
CA VAL A 41 -12.79 -3.60 -5.96
C VAL A 41 -12.38 -4.43 -4.76
N MET A 42 -11.40 -5.33 -4.94
CA MET A 42 -10.91 -6.20 -3.87
C MET A 42 -9.40 -6.14 -3.80
N GLY A 43 -8.88 -5.99 -2.59
CA GLY A 43 -7.46 -6.07 -2.28
C GLY A 43 -7.18 -7.19 -1.28
N HIS A 44 -6.00 -7.78 -1.40
CA HIS A 44 -5.46 -8.75 -0.45
C HIS A 44 -4.14 -8.25 0.10
N SER A 45 -3.90 -8.43 1.41
CA SER A 45 -2.67 -8.00 2.07
C SER A 45 -2.42 -6.51 1.81
N THR A 46 -1.26 -6.10 1.28
CA THR A 46 -0.94 -4.72 0.89
C THR A 46 -1.85 -4.15 -0.21
N GLY A 47 -2.57 -4.99 -0.96
CA GLY A 47 -3.60 -4.54 -1.90
C GLY A 47 -4.81 -3.89 -1.22
N CYS A 48 -4.98 -4.06 0.10
CA CYS A 48 -6.02 -3.38 0.86
C CYS A 48 -5.78 -1.86 0.93
N GLN A 49 -4.50 -1.45 1.02
CA GLN A 49 -4.11 -0.04 0.96
C GLN A 49 -4.52 0.58 -0.39
N ASP A 50 -4.33 -0.17 -1.50
CA ASP A 50 -4.73 0.29 -2.84
C ASP A 50 -6.24 0.50 -2.93
N VAL A 51 -7.04 -0.42 -2.37
CA VAL A 51 -8.51 -0.30 -2.35
C VAL A 51 -8.94 0.96 -1.62
N VAL A 52 -8.41 1.21 -0.43
CA VAL A 52 -8.73 2.41 0.36
C VAL A 52 -8.26 3.67 -0.37
N ALA A 53 -7.03 3.67 -0.88
CA ALA A 53 -6.47 4.79 -1.62
C ALA A 53 -7.29 5.13 -2.87
N PHE A 54 -7.68 4.13 -3.64
CA PHE A 54 -8.50 4.29 -4.84
C PHE A 54 -9.88 4.86 -4.49
N LEU A 55 -10.60 4.25 -3.55
CA LEU A 55 -11.94 4.72 -3.17
C LEU A 55 -11.92 6.16 -2.63
N SER A 56 -10.91 6.51 -1.85
CA SER A 56 -10.74 7.87 -1.33
C SER A 56 -10.56 8.92 -2.44
N ARG A 57 -10.06 8.53 -3.61
CA ARG A 57 -9.70 9.40 -4.74
C ARG A 57 -10.59 9.21 -5.96
N GLU A 58 -11.49 8.24 -5.96
CA GLU A 58 -12.24 7.79 -7.12
C GLU A 58 -12.96 8.93 -7.85
N ARG A 59 -13.62 9.84 -7.12
CA ARG A 59 -14.29 10.99 -7.74
C ARG A 59 -13.35 11.84 -8.59
N ARG A 60 -12.13 12.05 -8.10
CA ARG A 60 -11.11 12.84 -8.82
C ARG A 60 -10.57 12.08 -10.03
N LEU A 61 -10.33 10.78 -9.87
CA LEU A 61 -9.71 9.93 -10.90
C LEU A 61 -10.68 9.63 -12.05
N LEU A 62 -11.98 9.54 -11.74
CA LEU A 62 -13.01 9.19 -12.71
C LEU A 62 -13.88 10.40 -13.13
N SER A 63 -13.52 11.63 -12.71
CA SER A 63 -14.20 12.86 -13.13
C SER A 63 -13.78 13.28 -14.54
N GLY A 64 -14.73 13.50 -15.40
CA GLY A 64 -14.48 14.03 -16.75
C GLY A 64 -15.00 13.18 -17.90
N ARG A 65 -15.92 12.24 -17.61
CA ARG A 65 -16.47 11.32 -18.59
C ARG A 65 -17.98 11.33 -18.65
N ASP A 66 -18.52 10.96 -19.81
CA ASP A 66 -19.96 10.90 -20.10
C ASP A 66 -20.66 9.81 -19.27
N GLY A 67 -20.86 10.08 -18.00
CA GLY A 67 -21.53 9.23 -17.03
C GLY A 67 -20.65 8.84 -15.83
N PRO A 68 -21.18 8.77 -14.62
CA PRO A 68 -20.41 8.47 -13.44
C PRO A 68 -20.07 6.98 -13.39
N ILE A 69 -18.85 6.62 -13.72
CA ILE A 69 -18.32 5.34 -13.28
C ILE A 69 -18.41 5.32 -11.76
N ARG A 70 -19.17 4.40 -11.21
CA ARG A 70 -19.34 4.28 -9.77
C ARG A 70 -18.88 2.92 -9.30
N VAL A 71 -17.94 2.91 -8.37
CA VAL A 71 -17.61 1.72 -7.60
C VAL A 71 -18.64 1.55 -6.48
N HIS A 72 -19.17 0.34 -6.33
CA HIS A 72 -20.29 0.02 -5.46
C HIS A 72 -19.85 -0.56 -4.11
N GLY A 73 -18.59 -0.98 -3.99
CA GLY A 73 -18.05 -1.50 -2.75
C GLY A 73 -16.56 -1.80 -2.86
N GLY A 74 -15.90 -1.92 -1.71
CA GLY A 74 -14.54 -2.41 -1.56
C GLY A 74 -14.49 -3.63 -0.66
N ILE A 75 -13.56 -4.53 -0.91
CA ILE A 75 -13.26 -5.69 -0.06
C ILE A 75 -11.78 -5.65 0.28
N CYS A 76 -11.46 -5.58 1.56
CA CYS A 76 -10.11 -5.69 2.08
C CYS A 76 -9.96 -7.06 2.76
N GLN A 77 -9.19 -7.95 2.14
CA GLN A 77 -8.91 -9.27 2.69
C GLN A 77 -7.53 -9.29 3.31
N ALA A 78 -7.46 -9.69 4.58
CA ALA A 78 -6.22 -9.75 5.34
C ALA A 78 -5.41 -8.42 5.25
N PRO A 79 -6.00 -7.27 5.62
CA PRO A 79 -5.27 -6.01 5.63
C PRO A 79 -4.08 -6.10 6.59
N VAL A 80 -2.96 -5.53 6.20
CA VAL A 80 -1.70 -5.58 6.97
C VAL A 80 -1.12 -4.19 7.18
N SER A 81 -0.29 -4.04 8.21
CA SER A 81 0.53 -2.87 8.44
C SER A 81 1.99 -3.19 8.14
N ASP A 82 2.51 -2.63 7.05
CA ASP A 82 3.94 -2.73 6.73
C ASP A 82 4.80 -2.02 7.78
N ARG A 83 4.29 -0.90 8.32
CA ARG A 83 4.97 -0.15 9.38
C ARG A 83 5.14 -0.98 10.66
N GLU A 84 4.08 -1.61 11.16
CA GLU A 84 4.20 -2.43 12.38
C GLU A 84 5.12 -3.64 12.17
N TYR A 85 5.09 -4.22 10.96
CA TYR A 85 6.06 -5.25 10.62
C TYR A 85 7.48 -4.71 10.66
N PHE A 86 7.73 -3.54 10.08
CA PHE A 86 9.03 -2.87 10.13
C PHE A 86 9.44 -2.59 11.58
N ASP A 87 8.57 -1.98 12.39
CA ASP A 87 8.85 -1.66 13.79
C ASP A 87 9.19 -2.90 14.63
N ALA A 88 8.52 -4.04 14.35
CA ALA A 88 8.76 -5.28 15.08
C ALA A 88 10.06 -6.00 14.66
N HIS A 89 10.59 -5.73 13.48
CA HIS A 89 11.72 -6.46 12.90
C HIS A 89 12.86 -5.52 12.51
N ASP A 90 12.75 -4.89 11.35
CA ASP A 90 13.83 -4.09 10.77
C ASP A 90 14.05 -2.77 11.51
N GLY A 91 13.01 -2.21 12.08
CA GLY A 91 13.05 -1.03 12.93
C GLY A 91 13.77 -1.25 14.27
N GLN A 92 13.96 -2.49 14.72
CA GLN A 92 14.82 -2.83 15.84
C GLN A 92 16.31 -2.82 15.46
N ASN A 93 16.62 -2.85 14.17
CA ASN A 93 17.99 -2.80 13.67
C ASN A 93 18.44 -1.34 13.50
N PRO A 94 19.61 -0.92 14.03
CA PRO A 94 20.16 0.42 13.80
C PRO A 94 20.22 0.83 12.32
N LEU A 95 20.47 -0.11 11.42
CA LEU A 95 20.49 0.17 9.97
C LEU A 95 19.11 0.55 9.45
N GLY A 96 18.04 -0.12 9.86
CA GLY A 96 16.66 0.24 9.48
C GLY A 96 16.27 1.63 9.96
N GLN A 97 16.65 1.99 11.19
CA GLN A 97 16.41 3.33 11.74
C GLN A 97 17.20 4.41 10.99
N LEU A 98 18.47 4.16 10.70
CA LEU A 98 19.29 5.08 9.91
C LEU A 98 18.70 5.30 8.52
N GLN A 99 18.24 4.24 7.87
CA GLN A 99 17.65 4.31 6.55
C GLN A 99 16.33 5.09 6.54
N LEU A 100 15.51 4.93 7.60
CA LEU A 100 14.28 5.72 7.74
C LEU A 100 14.60 7.21 7.98
N ALA A 101 15.64 7.50 8.76
CA ALA A 101 16.10 8.87 8.98
C ALA A 101 16.66 9.50 7.69
N GLU A 102 17.47 8.76 6.94
CA GLU A 102 18.00 9.18 5.64
C GLU A 102 16.89 9.44 4.63
N SER A 103 15.91 8.54 4.54
CA SER A 103 14.75 8.69 3.65
C SER A 103 13.97 9.97 3.95
N ARG A 104 13.74 10.26 5.23
CA ARG A 104 13.08 11.49 5.68
C ARG A 104 13.89 12.74 5.34
N ALA A 105 15.21 12.67 5.44
CA ALA A 105 16.10 13.77 5.07
C ALA A 105 15.99 14.06 3.56
N TYR A 106 16.05 13.06 2.69
CA TYR A 106 15.86 13.25 1.25
C TYR A 106 14.49 13.86 0.91
N ILE A 107 13.43 13.43 1.60
CA ILE A 107 12.09 14.01 1.40
C ILE A 107 12.08 15.48 1.82
N ALA A 108 12.68 15.83 2.97
CA ALA A 108 12.77 17.21 3.46
C ALA A 108 13.58 18.12 2.52
N GLU A 109 14.57 17.55 1.81
CA GLU A 109 15.35 18.24 0.77
C GLU A 109 14.60 18.36 -0.58
N GLY A 110 13.37 17.87 -0.69
CA GLY A 110 12.63 17.86 -1.95
C GLY A 110 13.09 16.80 -2.95
N LYS A 111 13.78 15.76 -2.49
CA LYS A 111 14.34 14.66 -3.29
C LYS A 111 13.67 13.30 -2.99
N PRO A 112 12.34 13.17 -2.99
CA PRO A 112 11.66 11.94 -2.59
C PRO A 112 11.97 10.74 -3.52
N GLY A 113 12.35 11.01 -4.77
CA GLY A 113 12.71 9.99 -5.76
C GLY A 113 14.13 9.44 -5.65
N THR A 114 14.93 9.90 -4.66
CA THR A 114 16.29 9.38 -4.48
C THR A 114 16.25 7.90 -4.14
N LEU A 115 17.00 7.09 -4.88
CA LEU A 115 17.17 5.67 -4.60
C LEU A 115 18.08 5.49 -3.39
N LEU A 116 17.63 4.66 -2.45
CA LEU A 116 18.43 4.28 -1.29
C LEU A 116 19.48 3.24 -1.67
N GLU A 117 20.61 3.24 -0.98
CA GLU A 117 21.62 2.21 -1.17
C GLU A 117 21.10 0.83 -0.77
N ARG A 118 21.21 -0.14 -1.68
CA ARG A 118 20.75 -1.52 -1.44
C ARG A 118 21.47 -2.20 -0.28
N SER A 119 22.74 -1.87 -0.06
CA SER A 119 23.56 -2.40 1.03
C SER A 119 23.06 -1.98 2.42
N SER A 120 22.32 -0.88 2.50
CA SER A 120 21.75 -0.36 3.74
C SER A 120 20.30 -0.77 3.96
N ILE A 121 19.64 -1.36 2.95
CA ILE A 121 18.29 -1.87 3.13
C ILE A 121 18.35 -3.07 4.05
N ALA A 122 17.77 -2.93 5.23
CA ALA A 122 17.69 -4.01 6.20
C ALA A 122 17.12 -5.25 5.50
N GLN A 123 17.80 -6.38 5.68
CA GLN A 123 17.41 -7.64 5.05
C GLN A 123 16.11 -8.11 5.69
N THR A 124 14.98 -7.75 5.08
CA THR A 124 13.71 -8.25 5.56
C THR A 124 13.58 -9.72 5.19
N PRO A 125 13.22 -10.60 6.12
CA PRO A 125 12.95 -12.02 5.84
C PRO A 125 11.91 -12.25 4.75
N ARG A 126 11.12 -11.24 4.39
CA ARG A 126 10.08 -11.29 3.33
C ARG A 126 10.61 -11.71 1.97
N TYR A 127 11.87 -11.44 1.70
CA TYR A 127 12.47 -11.68 0.38
C TYR A 127 13.55 -12.75 0.40
N THR A 128 13.80 -13.39 1.55
CA THR A 128 14.64 -14.57 1.61
C THR A 128 13.83 -15.78 1.18
N ASP A 129 14.23 -16.37 0.07
CA ASP A 129 13.65 -17.59 -0.49
C ASP A 129 13.56 -18.69 0.59
N ASN A 130 12.35 -19.08 0.95
CA ASN A 130 11.98 -20.32 1.67
C ASN A 130 12.91 -20.84 2.78
N GLY A 131 13.52 -19.96 3.58
CA GLY A 131 14.28 -20.38 4.77
C GLY A 131 15.62 -21.10 4.49
N ARG A 132 16.12 -21.06 3.25
CA ARG A 132 17.47 -21.51 2.89
C ARG A 132 18.38 -20.30 2.66
N GLY A 133 18.56 -19.50 3.70
CA GLY A 133 19.47 -18.37 3.67
C GLY A 133 20.92 -18.82 3.87
N ASP A 134 21.65 -19.01 2.79
CA ASP A 134 23.08 -18.73 2.78
C ASP A 134 23.19 -17.19 2.71
N GLY A 135 23.64 -16.57 3.79
CA GLY A 135 23.57 -15.13 4.06
C GLY A 135 24.18 -14.18 3.02
N ASN A 136 24.33 -14.61 1.77
CA ASN A 136 24.97 -13.88 0.67
C ASN A 136 24.03 -13.59 -0.52
N SER A 137 22.90 -14.26 -0.62
CA SER A 137 22.01 -14.14 -1.80
C SER A 137 20.89 -13.12 -1.62
N ALA A 138 20.54 -12.76 -0.39
CA ALA A 138 19.36 -11.91 -0.08
C ALA A 138 19.53 -10.46 -0.57
N SER A 139 20.74 -9.90 -0.52
CA SER A 139 20.96 -8.50 -0.93
C SER A 139 20.86 -8.27 -2.44
N ALA A 140 21.04 -9.32 -3.25
CA ALA A 140 20.98 -9.22 -4.71
C ALA A 140 19.54 -9.16 -5.26
N LEU A 141 18.54 -9.60 -4.48
CA LEU A 141 17.15 -9.72 -4.92
C LEU A 141 16.22 -8.61 -4.38
N GLN A 142 16.73 -7.74 -3.50
CA GLN A 142 15.91 -6.63 -3.00
C GLN A 142 15.65 -5.59 -4.12
N PRO A 143 14.39 -5.18 -4.33
CA PRO A 143 14.10 -4.14 -5.29
C PRO A 143 14.77 -2.83 -4.88
N ALA A 144 15.20 -2.03 -5.85
CA ALA A 144 15.59 -0.66 -5.59
C ALA A 144 14.40 0.08 -4.99
N MET A 145 14.64 0.90 -3.95
CA MET A 145 13.58 1.62 -3.25
C MET A 145 13.91 3.11 -3.15
N THR A 146 12.94 3.95 -3.46
CA THR A 146 13.06 5.40 -3.30
C THR A 146 12.86 5.80 -1.84
N ALA A 147 13.41 6.94 -1.45
CA ALA A 147 13.20 7.53 -0.13
C ALA A 147 11.71 7.71 0.18
N TYR A 148 10.92 8.17 -0.81
CA TYR A 148 9.46 8.27 -0.68
C TYR A 148 8.84 6.90 -0.37
N ARG A 149 9.11 5.88 -1.20
CA ARG A 149 8.46 4.57 -1.02
C ARG A 149 8.84 3.90 0.30
N PHE A 150 10.11 4.01 0.70
CA PHE A 150 10.56 3.50 1.99
C PHE A 150 9.83 4.17 3.16
N THR A 151 9.69 5.49 3.13
CA THR A 151 8.98 6.25 4.16
C THR A 151 7.48 5.95 4.14
N SER A 152 6.87 5.84 2.96
CA SER A 152 5.44 5.52 2.78
C SER A 152 5.06 4.21 3.46
N LEU A 153 5.89 3.17 3.31
CA LEU A 153 5.67 1.85 3.89
C LEU A 153 5.99 1.76 5.39
N ASN A 154 7.08 2.41 5.83
CA ASN A 154 7.70 2.10 7.10
C ASN A 154 7.59 3.21 8.16
N ALA A 155 7.14 4.41 7.77
CA ALA A 155 6.98 5.50 8.72
C ALA A 155 5.57 5.58 9.29
N ARG A 156 5.45 5.97 10.58
CA ARG A 156 4.17 6.41 11.12
C ARG A 156 3.64 7.60 10.32
N GLY A 157 2.40 7.48 9.86
CA GLY A 157 1.77 8.47 9.00
C GLY A 157 2.28 8.47 7.56
N GLY A 158 3.00 7.42 7.15
CA GLY A 158 3.26 7.15 5.72
C GLY A 158 1.96 6.87 4.97
N ASP A 159 1.98 7.01 3.65
CA ASP A 159 0.75 6.84 2.85
C ASP A 159 0.15 5.44 2.95
N ASP A 160 1.00 4.42 3.18
CA ASP A 160 0.57 3.02 3.38
C ASP A 160 0.17 2.69 4.84
N ASP A 161 0.38 3.61 5.80
CA ASP A 161 0.07 3.39 7.21
C ASP A 161 -1.45 3.56 7.50
N LEU A 162 -2.26 2.65 6.96
CA LEU A 162 -3.72 2.71 7.02
C LEU A 162 -4.34 1.72 8.02
N PHE A 163 -3.62 0.66 8.37
CA PHE A 163 -4.15 -0.46 9.16
C PHE A 163 -3.35 -0.78 10.41
N SER A 164 -2.47 0.11 10.86
CA SER A 164 -1.71 -0.09 12.08
C SER A 164 -2.60 -0.03 13.31
N THR A 165 -2.32 -0.91 14.28
CA THR A 165 -3.17 -1.08 15.47
C THR A 165 -3.08 0.07 16.47
N ASP A 166 -2.03 0.87 16.39
CA ASP A 166 -1.78 2.04 17.22
C ASP A 166 -2.25 3.37 16.62
N LEU A 167 -2.94 3.31 15.46
CA LEU A 167 -3.55 4.50 14.87
C LEU A 167 -4.67 5.03 15.74
N ARG A 168 -4.62 6.33 16.05
CA ARG A 168 -5.68 7.00 16.81
C ARG A 168 -6.94 7.15 15.96
N GLN A 169 -8.08 7.35 16.63
CA GLN A 169 -9.36 7.52 15.96
C GLN A 169 -9.37 8.68 14.95
N ASP A 170 -8.70 9.79 15.26
CA ASP A 170 -8.58 10.92 14.35
C ASP A 170 -7.72 10.61 13.11
N GLU A 171 -6.70 9.77 13.26
CA GLU A 171 -5.87 9.27 12.14
C GLU A 171 -6.70 8.33 11.25
N LEU A 172 -7.40 7.36 11.84
CA LEU A 172 -8.31 6.46 11.11
C LEU A 172 -9.42 7.22 10.37
N GLN A 173 -10.01 8.23 11.01
CA GLN A 173 -11.03 9.06 10.36
C GLN A 173 -10.46 9.80 9.14
N ARG A 174 -9.24 10.31 9.22
CA ARG A 174 -8.61 11.01 8.08
C ARG A 174 -8.30 10.08 6.92
N THR A 175 -7.88 8.85 7.21
CA THR A 175 -7.42 7.89 6.20
C THR A 175 -8.55 7.05 5.61
N LEU A 176 -9.44 6.50 6.44
CA LEU A 176 -10.48 5.56 6.01
C LEU A 176 -11.82 6.24 5.66
N ARG A 177 -12.17 7.33 6.35
CA ARG A 177 -13.46 8.00 6.16
C ARG A 177 -13.74 8.40 4.71
N PRO A 178 -12.79 8.98 3.93
CA PRO A 178 -13.07 9.34 2.55
C PRO A 178 -13.47 8.12 1.69
N ALA A 179 -12.86 6.95 1.93
CA ALA A 179 -13.23 5.72 1.25
C ALA A 179 -14.61 5.21 1.68
N LEU A 180 -14.90 5.24 3.00
CA LEU A 180 -16.19 4.81 3.57
C LEU A 180 -17.36 5.69 3.12
N GLU A 181 -17.15 6.99 2.97
CA GLU A 181 -18.15 7.92 2.43
C GLU A 181 -18.43 7.66 0.93
N ARG A 182 -17.47 7.03 0.25
CA ARG A 182 -17.59 6.73 -1.18
C ARG A 182 -18.33 5.44 -1.45
N ALA A 183 -17.99 4.36 -0.76
CA ALA A 183 -18.58 3.05 -0.92
C ALA A 183 -18.43 2.21 0.36
N PRO A 184 -19.35 1.25 0.62
CA PRO A 184 -19.17 0.33 1.73
C PRO A 184 -17.88 -0.50 1.58
N LEU A 185 -17.18 -0.69 2.69
CA LEU A 185 -16.00 -1.54 2.79
C LEU A 185 -16.31 -2.79 3.61
N LEU A 186 -15.96 -3.95 3.06
CA LEU A 186 -15.97 -5.22 3.77
C LEU A 186 -14.53 -5.56 4.18
N MET A 187 -14.31 -5.75 5.48
CA MET A 187 -13.03 -6.21 6.02
C MET A 187 -13.13 -7.72 6.32
N LEU A 188 -12.20 -8.50 5.77
CA LEU A 188 -12.13 -9.95 5.97
C LEU A 188 -10.82 -10.30 6.64
N PHE A 189 -10.91 -10.85 7.85
CA PHE A 189 -9.77 -11.32 8.63
C PHE A 189 -9.81 -12.84 8.74
N GLY A 190 -8.66 -13.48 8.64
CA GLY A 190 -8.53 -14.92 8.91
C GLY A 190 -8.56 -15.17 10.42
N ALA A 191 -9.31 -16.19 10.86
CA ALA A 191 -9.41 -16.53 12.28
C ALA A 191 -8.07 -16.91 12.94
N ASN A 192 -7.10 -17.33 12.15
CA ASN A 192 -5.75 -17.73 12.59
C ASN A 192 -4.65 -16.79 12.09
N GLU A 193 -5.01 -15.62 11.57
CA GLU A 193 -4.01 -14.63 11.18
C GLU A 193 -3.41 -14.00 12.43
N CYS A 194 -2.21 -14.48 12.78
CA CYS A 194 -1.41 -13.91 13.88
C CYS A 194 -0.77 -12.56 13.55
N VAL A 195 -1.01 -12.05 12.35
CA VAL A 195 -0.39 -10.83 11.86
C VAL A 195 -1.35 -9.67 12.10
N PHE A 196 -1.13 -9.00 13.23
CA PHE A 196 -1.69 -7.69 13.56
C PHE A 196 -3.23 -7.58 13.41
N GLN A 197 -3.95 -8.11 14.39
CA GLN A 197 -5.37 -7.80 14.56
C GLN A 197 -5.48 -6.32 14.91
N CYS A 198 -6.07 -5.53 14.04
CA CYS A 198 -6.41 -4.14 14.35
C CYS A 198 -7.56 -4.13 15.38
N PRO A 199 -7.32 -3.76 16.66
CA PRO A 199 -8.36 -3.78 17.70
C PRO A 199 -9.43 -2.69 17.52
N CYS A 200 -9.26 -1.78 16.58
CA CYS A 200 -10.15 -0.64 16.35
C CYS A 200 -11.35 -0.93 15.43
N LEU A 201 -11.55 -2.17 15.01
CA LEU A 201 -12.67 -2.56 14.16
C LEU A 201 -13.77 -3.36 14.89
N TYR A 202 -13.71 -3.42 16.25
CA TYR A 202 -14.77 -3.99 17.09
C TYR A 202 -15.49 -2.92 17.88
#